data_6df520e41cc4a8312cd74cd1a17d46f8
#
_entry.id   6df520e41cc4a8312cd74cd1a17d46f8
#
_cell.length_a   1.000
_cell.length_b   1.000
_cell.length_c   1.000
_cell.angle_alpha   90.00
_cell.angle_beta   90.00
_cell.angle_gamma   90.00
#
_symmetry.space_group_name_H-M   'P 1'
#
loop_
_entity.id
_entity.type
_entity.pdbx_description
1 polymer ?
#
loop_
_entity_poly.entity_id
_entity_poly.type
_entity_poly.pdbx_seq_one_letter_code
_entity_poly.pdbx_strand_id
1 'polypeptide(L)'
;MEIGYLPADHLHNLIDNTIPSMRWDGKADITEWQKLAREKLIELLGFAEIEACKVETEVEVEYDRPYEEVDCREIRFRFASEEGVTIPCHLLIPNNATKPLPVVICLQGHSSGMHISLGRPIFPGDEEDIAGGDRDFARRAVKEGFCALTLEQRGFGENGGDKEKGYPSCRMPAARALLLGRTLLGERVWDIIRCIDALEHSFADVVDVNKVLCLGCCLSSPQAYGFRTGSMMCMQSPLR
;
A
#
# COMPACT_ATOMS: atom_id res chain seq x y z
N MET A 1 -18.86 -6.18 43.93
CA MET A 1 -18.72 -5.97 42.47
C MET A 1 -17.34 -5.34 42.30
N GLU A 2 -16.34 -6.16 41.95
CA GLU A 2 -15.02 -5.61 41.66
C GLU A 2 -15.12 -4.82 40.37
N ILE A 3 -14.98 -3.50 40.47
CA ILE A 3 -14.85 -2.60 39.31
C ILE A 3 -13.36 -2.62 38.94
N GLY A 4 -13.00 -3.50 38.00
CA GLY A 4 -11.60 -3.80 37.84
C GLY A 4 -11.07 -3.99 36.42
N TYR A 5 -11.73 -3.47 35.37
CA TYR A 5 -11.14 -3.56 34.04
C TYR A 5 -10.71 -2.18 33.54
N LEU A 6 -9.44 -2.07 33.13
CA LEU A 6 -9.00 -0.97 32.31
C LEU A 6 -9.70 -1.04 30.94
N PRO A 7 -10.01 0.10 30.27
CA PRO A 7 -10.65 0.09 28.95
C PRO A 7 -9.93 -0.78 27.92
N ALA A 8 -8.61 -0.86 28.00
CA ALA A 8 -7.80 -1.71 27.10
C ALA A 8 -8.09 -3.20 27.34
N ASP A 9 -8.20 -3.64 28.59
CA ASP A 9 -8.49 -5.04 28.93
C ASP A 9 -9.90 -5.44 28.48
N HIS A 10 -10.86 -4.49 28.59
CA HIS A 10 -12.21 -4.69 28.09
C HIS A 10 -12.22 -4.90 26.56
N LEU A 11 -11.48 -4.10 25.79
CA LEU A 11 -11.38 -4.25 24.35
C LEU A 11 -10.73 -5.58 23.95
N HIS A 12 -9.67 -6.01 24.65
CA HIS A 12 -9.07 -7.34 24.44
C HIS A 12 -10.10 -8.44 24.68
N ASN A 13 -10.82 -8.41 25.80
CA ASN A 13 -11.86 -9.37 26.10
C ASN A 13 -12.96 -9.41 25.04
N LEU A 14 -13.37 -8.26 24.49
CA LEU A 14 -14.34 -8.20 23.40
C LEU A 14 -13.80 -8.87 22.14
N ILE A 15 -12.54 -8.60 21.76
CA ILE A 15 -11.91 -9.21 20.57
C ILE A 15 -11.85 -10.75 20.77
N ASP A 16 -11.39 -11.23 21.92
CA ASP A 16 -11.21 -12.65 22.20
C ASP A 16 -12.53 -13.44 22.23
N ASN A 17 -13.63 -12.78 22.61
CA ASN A 17 -14.94 -13.39 22.72
C ASN A 17 -15.89 -13.09 21.56
N THR A 18 -15.48 -12.30 20.58
CA THR A 18 -16.30 -11.96 19.41
C THR A 18 -16.03 -12.93 18.27
N ILE A 19 -17.08 -13.58 17.77
CA ILE A 19 -17.03 -14.33 16.53
C ILE A 19 -17.20 -13.34 15.37
N PRO A 20 -16.19 -13.16 14.49
CA PRO A 20 -16.31 -12.23 13.37
C PRO A 20 -17.48 -12.60 12.46
N SER A 21 -18.38 -11.65 12.19
CA SER A 21 -19.61 -11.89 11.40
C SER A 21 -19.32 -12.32 9.96
N MET A 22 -18.16 -11.92 9.43
CA MET A 22 -17.70 -12.27 8.08
C MET A 22 -16.68 -13.42 8.06
N ARG A 23 -16.57 -14.16 9.17
CA ARG A 23 -15.69 -15.35 9.19
C ARG A 23 -16.19 -16.39 8.18
N TRP A 24 -15.31 -16.81 7.26
CA TRP A 24 -15.61 -17.94 6.39
C TRP A 24 -15.67 -19.24 7.20
N ASP A 25 -16.74 -19.99 7.03
CA ASP A 25 -17.00 -21.22 7.77
C ASP A 25 -16.37 -22.47 7.13
N GLY A 26 -15.68 -22.30 5.98
CA GLY A 26 -15.07 -23.39 5.21
C GLY A 26 -16.07 -24.21 4.38
N LYS A 27 -17.36 -23.82 4.34
CA LYS A 27 -18.42 -24.55 3.64
C LYS A 27 -19.16 -23.71 2.61
N ALA A 28 -19.35 -22.44 2.90
CA ALA A 28 -19.98 -21.49 1.97
C ALA A 28 -19.18 -21.41 0.67
N ASP A 29 -19.86 -21.12 -0.45
CA ASP A 29 -19.18 -20.84 -1.72
C ASP A 29 -18.20 -19.69 -1.54
N ILE A 30 -16.94 -19.94 -1.88
CA ILE A 30 -15.86 -18.98 -1.65
C ILE A 30 -16.04 -17.70 -2.47
N THR A 31 -16.59 -17.79 -3.67
CA THR A 31 -16.80 -16.65 -4.56
C THR A 31 -17.88 -15.72 -4.01
N GLU A 32 -19.00 -16.29 -3.58
CA GLU A 32 -20.07 -15.53 -2.95
C GLU A 32 -19.61 -14.90 -1.62
N TRP A 33 -18.88 -15.65 -0.80
CA TRP A 33 -18.31 -15.11 0.42
C TRP A 33 -17.34 -13.95 0.13
N GLN A 34 -16.46 -14.09 -0.85
CA GLN A 34 -15.52 -13.03 -1.24
C GLN A 34 -16.25 -11.76 -1.70
N LYS A 35 -17.35 -11.92 -2.44
CA LYS A 35 -18.19 -10.79 -2.87
C LYS A 35 -18.76 -10.03 -1.68
N LEU A 36 -19.42 -10.75 -0.76
CA LEU A 36 -20.01 -10.15 0.46
C LEU A 36 -18.94 -9.50 1.35
N ALA A 37 -17.80 -10.18 1.53
CA ALA A 37 -16.69 -9.65 2.31
C ALA A 37 -16.11 -8.36 1.70
N ARG A 38 -16.02 -8.30 0.37
CA ARG A 38 -15.56 -7.10 -0.36
C ARG A 38 -16.54 -5.94 -0.20
N GLU A 39 -17.83 -6.18 -0.37
CA GLU A 39 -18.88 -5.16 -0.18
C GLU A 39 -18.81 -4.58 1.23
N LYS A 40 -18.69 -5.45 2.24
CA LYS A 40 -18.55 -5.01 3.63
C LYS A 40 -17.25 -4.26 3.90
N LEU A 41 -16.15 -4.67 3.28
CA LEU A 41 -14.87 -3.98 3.40
C LEU A 41 -14.94 -2.57 2.80
N ILE A 42 -15.53 -2.42 1.61
CA ILE A 42 -15.74 -1.12 0.96
C ILE A 42 -16.54 -0.17 1.87
N GLU A 43 -17.63 -0.67 2.48
CA GLU A 43 -18.42 0.09 3.45
C GLU A 43 -17.55 0.54 4.65
N LEU A 44 -16.84 -0.40 5.29
CA LEU A 44 -16.02 -0.13 6.48
C LEU A 44 -14.82 0.79 6.22
N LEU A 45 -14.32 0.81 4.99
CA LEU A 45 -13.22 1.69 4.58
C LEU A 45 -13.68 3.12 4.31
N GLY A 46 -14.99 3.38 4.20
CA GLY A 46 -15.55 4.70 3.88
C GLY A 46 -15.34 5.09 2.42
N PHE A 47 -15.40 4.13 1.49
CA PHE A 47 -15.12 4.37 0.07
C PHE A 47 -16.07 5.34 -0.59
N ALA A 48 -17.34 5.39 -0.21
CA ALA A 48 -18.30 6.33 -0.79
C ALA A 48 -17.87 7.80 -0.61
N GLU A 49 -17.35 8.13 0.58
CA GLU A 49 -16.84 9.46 0.89
C GLU A 49 -15.51 9.78 0.18
N ILE A 50 -14.72 8.76 -0.12
CA ILE A 50 -13.46 8.91 -0.84
C ILE A 50 -13.72 9.07 -2.33
N GLU A 51 -14.56 8.22 -2.92
CA GLU A 51 -14.90 8.23 -4.33
C GLU A 51 -15.59 9.53 -4.76
N ALA A 52 -16.35 10.15 -3.86
CA ALA A 52 -16.97 11.47 -4.09
C ALA A 52 -15.94 12.57 -4.38
N CYS A 53 -14.68 12.38 -3.99
CA CYS A 53 -13.56 13.32 -4.22
C CYS A 53 -12.71 12.93 -5.44
N LYS A 54 -13.14 11.96 -6.26
CA LYS A 54 -12.40 11.50 -7.44
C LYS A 54 -12.18 12.63 -8.44
N VAL A 55 -10.97 12.69 -8.98
CA VAL A 55 -10.58 13.61 -10.05
C VAL A 55 -10.17 12.85 -11.32
N GLU A 56 -10.01 13.54 -12.42
CA GLU A 56 -9.40 12.97 -13.63
C GLU A 56 -7.98 12.46 -13.33
N THR A 57 -7.56 11.49 -14.14
CA THR A 57 -6.22 10.93 -13.99
C THR A 57 -5.20 11.85 -14.63
N GLU A 58 -4.47 12.58 -13.79
CA GLU A 58 -3.36 13.45 -14.21
C GLU A 58 -2.06 12.85 -13.72
N VAL A 59 -1.06 12.75 -14.59
CA VAL A 59 0.28 12.20 -14.31
C VAL A 59 1.33 13.22 -14.70
N GLU A 60 2.20 13.56 -13.77
CA GLU A 60 3.36 14.40 -13.96
C GLU A 60 4.64 13.58 -13.79
N VAL A 61 5.44 13.47 -14.84
CA VAL A 61 6.74 12.81 -14.79
C VAL A 61 7.82 13.80 -14.36
N GLU A 62 8.48 13.53 -13.23
CA GLU A 62 9.54 14.39 -12.70
C GLU A 62 10.89 14.07 -13.37
N TYR A 63 11.18 12.77 -13.57
CA TYR A 63 12.35 12.30 -14.31
C TYR A 63 12.19 10.89 -14.84
N ASP A 64 13.01 10.56 -15.84
CA ASP A 64 13.17 9.24 -16.43
C ASP A 64 14.66 9.02 -16.68
N ARG A 65 15.28 8.05 -15.99
CA ARG A 65 16.73 7.86 -15.99
C ARG A 65 17.12 6.41 -15.73
N PRO A 66 18.37 6.01 -16.05
CA PRO A 66 18.90 4.73 -15.58
C PRO A 66 18.89 4.65 -14.05
N TYR A 67 18.61 3.48 -13.53
CA TYR A 67 18.75 3.16 -12.11
C TYR A 67 20.07 2.43 -11.90
N GLU A 68 21.04 3.10 -11.26
CA GLU A 68 22.44 2.66 -11.24
C GLU A 68 22.68 1.34 -10.51
N GLU A 69 21.82 0.96 -9.57
CA GLU A 69 22.01 -0.18 -8.67
C GLU A 69 21.49 -1.51 -9.21
N VAL A 70 20.63 -1.45 -10.21
CA VAL A 70 20.03 -2.61 -10.89
C VAL A 70 19.88 -2.25 -12.36
N ASP A 71 20.02 -3.21 -13.27
CA ASP A 71 19.86 -3.00 -14.71
C ASP A 71 18.40 -2.70 -15.09
N CYS A 72 17.98 -1.46 -14.81
CA CYS A 72 16.64 -0.99 -15.10
C CYS A 72 16.59 0.53 -15.32
N ARG A 73 15.45 0.98 -15.84
CA ARG A 73 15.08 2.39 -15.95
C ARG A 73 14.20 2.77 -14.79
N GLU A 74 14.39 3.93 -14.21
CA GLU A 74 13.58 4.52 -13.16
C GLU A 74 12.80 5.72 -13.69
N ILE A 75 11.47 5.68 -13.56
CA ILE A 75 10.61 6.81 -13.79
C ILE A 75 10.05 7.26 -12.45
N ARG A 76 10.33 8.52 -12.08
CA ARG A 76 9.66 9.16 -10.96
C ARG A 76 8.53 10.02 -11.48
N PHE A 77 7.35 9.84 -10.91
CA PHE A 77 6.15 10.57 -11.30
C PHE A 77 5.24 10.82 -10.11
N ARG A 78 4.27 11.70 -10.30
CA ARG A 78 3.15 11.95 -9.40
C ARG A 78 1.85 11.76 -10.15
N PHE A 79 0.81 11.34 -9.45
CA PHE A 79 -0.53 11.29 -10.00
C PHE A 79 -1.54 11.93 -9.04
N ALA A 80 -2.64 12.48 -9.60
CA ALA A 80 -3.75 13.00 -8.83
C ALA A 80 -4.63 11.84 -8.33
N SER A 81 -4.76 11.71 -7.01
CA SER A 81 -5.61 10.71 -6.36
C SER A 81 -7.01 11.25 -6.03
N GLU A 82 -7.05 12.44 -5.46
CA GLU A 82 -8.24 13.21 -5.12
C GLU A 82 -7.95 14.69 -5.39
N GLU A 83 -8.97 15.55 -5.29
CA GLU A 83 -8.77 16.98 -5.40
C GLU A 83 -7.76 17.50 -4.37
N GLY A 84 -6.68 18.10 -4.83
CA GLY A 84 -5.60 18.60 -3.98
C GLY A 84 -4.67 17.53 -3.39
N VAL A 85 -4.81 16.25 -3.79
CA VAL A 85 -3.97 15.16 -3.31
C VAL A 85 -3.19 14.54 -4.47
N THR A 86 -1.87 14.63 -4.41
CA THR A 86 -0.95 13.96 -5.35
C THR A 86 -0.11 12.92 -4.63
N ILE A 87 0.10 11.79 -5.29
CA ILE A 87 0.86 10.67 -4.74
C ILE A 87 2.15 10.50 -5.55
N PRO A 88 3.33 10.66 -4.92
CA PRO A 88 4.60 10.41 -5.57
C PRO A 88 4.89 8.92 -5.68
N CYS A 89 5.46 8.54 -6.82
CA CYS A 89 5.76 7.15 -7.18
C CYS A 89 7.13 7.01 -7.84
N HIS A 90 7.69 5.81 -7.74
CA HIS A 90 8.79 5.35 -8.59
C HIS A 90 8.36 4.08 -9.32
N LEU A 91 8.50 4.08 -10.64
CA LEU A 91 8.32 2.91 -11.49
C LEU A 91 9.69 2.46 -11.99
N LEU A 92 10.06 1.24 -11.65
CA LEU A 92 11.27 0.59 -12.15
C LEU A 92 10.90 -0.37 -13.28
N ILE A 93 11.59 -0.28 -14.41
CA ILE A 93 11.32 -1.06 -15.61
C ILE A 93 12.62 -1.78 -16.03
N PRO A 94 12.66 -3.13 -16.10
CA PRO A 94 13.82 -3.86 -16.59
C PRO A 94 14.25 -3.39 -17.98
N ASN A 95 15.56 -3.14 -18.21
CA ASN A 95 16.07 -2.65 -19.49
C ASN A 95 15.91 -3.65 -20.64
N ASN A 96 15.75 -4.93 -20.34
CA ASN A 96 15.52 -5.99 -21.33
C ASN A 96 14.04 -6.20 -21.69
N ALA A 97 13.13 -5.34 -21.21
CA ALA A 97 11.71 -5.43 -21.53
C ALA A 97 11.46 -5.16 -23.02
N THR A 98 10.87 -6.15 -23.71
CA THR A 98 10.50 -6.05 -25.15
C THR A 98 8.99 -5.97 -25.37
N LYS A 99 8.21 -6.04 -24.31
CA LYS A 99 6.74 -5.98 -24.26
C LYS A 99 6.30 -5.47 -22.89
N PRO A 100 5.04 -5.03 -22.72
CA PRO A 100 4.53 -4.69 -21.40
C PRO A 100 4.68 -5.86 -20.40
N LEU A 101 5.25 -5.56 -19.23
CA LEU A 101 5.52 -6.54 -18.18
C LEU A 101 4.48 -6.45 -17.06
N PRO A 102 4.19 -7.56 -16.37
CA PRO A 102 3.45 -7.51 -15.12
C PRO A 102 4.12 -6.56 -14.12
N VAL A 103 3.33 -5.91 -13.27
CA VAL A 103 3.83 -4.97 -12.27
C VAL A 103 3.60 -5.46 -10.86
N VAL A 104 4.62 -5.31 -10.01
CA VAL A 104 4.53 -5.52 -8.57
C VAL A 104 4.44 -4.16 -7.89
N ILE A 105 3.31 -3.87 -7.26
CA ILE A 105 3.14 -2.70 -6.41
C ILE A 105 3.70 -3.04 -5.02
N CYS A 106 4.78 -2.36 -4.64
CA CYS A 106 5.55 -2.61 -3.42
C CYS A 106 5.08 -1.65 -2.32
N LEU A 107 4.40 -2.18 -1.31
CA LEU A 107 3.82 -1.42 -0.21
C LEU A 107 4.67 -1.61 1.06
N GLN A 108 5.21 -0.50 1.57
CA GLN A 108 5.92 -0.50 2.84
C GLN A 108 4.98 -0.76 4.01
N GLY A 109 5.50 -1.44 5.02
CA GLY A 109 4.95 -1.41 6.36
C GLY A 109 5.14 -0.03 7.01
N HIS A 110 4.98 0.02 8.33
CA HIS A 110 5.17 1.24 9.11
C HIS A 110 6.67 1.57 9.20
N SER A 111 7.19 2.26 8.19
CA SER A 111 8.59 2.63 8.01
C SER A 111 8.74 4.10 7.61
N SER A 112 9.94 4.53 7.31
CA SER A 112 10.29 5.91 6.96
C SER A 112 9.73 6.38 5.61
N GLY A 113 9.46 5.46 4.65
CA GLY A 113 8.86 5.81 3.36
C GLY A 113 9.15 4.81 2.25
N MET A 114 8.70 5.16 1.04
CA MET A 114 8.82 4.30 -0.15
C MET A 114 10.26 4.03 -0.59
N HIS A 115 11.22 4.88 -0.19
CA HIS A 115 12.64 4.73 -0.50
C HIS A 115 13.24 3.43 0.05
N ILE A 116 12.63 2.85 1.09
CA ILE A 116 12.99 1.52 1.60
C ILE A 116 12.86 0.46 0.51
N SER A 117 11.76 0.43 -0.26
CA SER A 117 11.59 -0.51 -1.39
C SER A 117 12.61 -0.32 -2.51
N LEU A 118 13.11 0.91 -2.65
CA LEU A 118 14.18 1.21 -3.60
C LEU A 118 15.57 0.80 -3.06
N GLY A 119 15.67 0.35 -1.80
CA GLY A 119 16.95 0.06 -1.17
C GLY A 119 17.81 1.31 -0.96
N ARG A 120 17.19 2.48 -0.77
CA ARG A 120 17.85 3.78 -0.56
C ARG A 120 17.69 4.23 0.87
N PRO A 121 18.68 4.00 1.75
CA PRO A 121 18.60 4.50 3.12
C PRO A 121 18.73 6.03 3.11
N ILE A 122 17.81 6.71 3.79
CA ILE A 122 17.77 8.18 3.93
C ILE A 122 17.89 8.57 5.42
N PHE A 123 17.24 7.83 6.30
CA PHE A 123 17.19 8.11 7.73
C PHE A 123 17.96 7.07 8.54
N PRO A 124 18.38 7.42 9.76
CA PRO A 124 18.99 6.46 10.69
C PRO A 124 18.06 5.25 10.91
N GLY A 125 18.58 4.03 10.78
CA GLY A 125 17.82 2.78 10.91
C GLY A 125 17.28 2.23 9.60
N ASP A 126 17.31 2.98 8.49
CA ASP A 126 16.82 2.50 7.21
C ASP A 126 17.65 1.32 6.66
N GLU A 127 18.97 1.34 6.90
CA GLU A 127 19.86 0.23 6.47
C GLU A 127 19.46 -1.09 7.14
N GLU A 128 19.23 -1.04 8.47
CA GLU A 128 18.78 -2.20 9.23
C GLU A 128 17.37 -2.62 8.81
N ASP A 129 16.49 -1.66 8.54
CA ASP A 129 15.15 -1.93 8.06
C ASP A 129 15.13 -2.58 6.67
N ILE A 130 15.99 -2.15 5.76
CA ILE A 130 16.15 -2.74 4.43
C ILE A 130 16.71 -4.16 4.56
N ALA A 131 17.80 -4.35 5.30
CA ALA A 131 18.48 -5.63 5.44
C ALA A 131 17.67 -6.64 6.28
N GLY A 132 17.00 -6.18 7.33
CA GLY A 132 16.32 -7.02 8.33
C GLY A 132 15.08 -7.77 7.84
N GLY A 133 14.66 -7.58 6.60
CA GLY A 133 13.48 -8.25 6.04
C GLY A 133 13.45 -8.23 4.53
N ASP A 134 14.61 -8.06 3.91
CA ASP A 134 14.73 -7.97 2.45
C ASP A 134 13.76 -6.95 1.85
N ARG A 135 13.63 -5.78 2.49
CA ARG A 135 12.56 -4.81 2.21
C ARG A 135 12.79 -3.94 0.98
N ASP A 136 13.88 -4.13 0.27
CA ASP A 136 14.16 -3.55 -1.05
C ASP A 136 13.29 -4.21 -2.16
N PHE A 137 11.99 -4.31 -1.91
CA PHE A 137 11.00 -5.06 -2.68
C PHE A 137 11.01 -4.68 -4.16
N ALA A 138 11.11 -3.39 -4.49
CA ALA A 138 11.11 -2.93 -5.87
C ALA A 138 12.36 -3.40 -6.63
N ARG A 139 13.54 -3.33 -5.99
CA ARG A 139 14.78 -3.86 -6.56
C ARG A 139 14.72 -5.36 -6.81
N ARG A 140 14.12 -6.11 -5.86
CA ARG A 140 13.99 -7.57 -5.99
C ARG A 140 13.00 -7.93 -7.09
N ALA A 141 11.85 -7.26 -7.16
CA ALA A 141 10.86 -7.51 -8.20
C ALA A 141 11.43 -7.29 -9.61
N VAL A 142 12.23 -6.24 -9.79
CA VAL A 142 12.90 -5.98 -11.08
C VAL A 142 13.92 -7.07 -11.42
N LYS A 143 14.70 -7.57 -10.46
CA LYS A 143 15.64 -8.68 -10.66
C LYS A 143 14.95 -9.96 -11.10
N GLU A 144 13.70 -10.16 -10.69
CA GLU A 144 12.85 -11.27 -11.13
C GLU A 144 12.14 -11.01 -12.47
N GLY A 145 12.40 -9.88 -13.12
CA GLY A 145 11.87 -9.55 -14.45
C GLY A 145 10.50 -8.92 -14.46
N PHE A 146 10.01 -8.38 -13.33
CA PHE A 146 8.78 -7.61 -13.25
C PHE A 146 9.05 -6.11 -13.36
N CYS A 147 8.08 -5.35 -13.83
CA CYS A 147 8.03 -3.94 -13.45
C CYS A 147 7.77 -3.84 -11.95
N ALA A 148 8.34 -2.85 -11.29
CA ALA A 148 8.10 -2.61 -9.88
C ALA A 148 7.67 -1.16 -9.65
N LEU A 149 6.57 -0.99 -8.93
CA LEU A 149 6.08 0.31 -8.53
C LEU A 149 6.16 0.44 -7.02
N THR A 150 6.68 1.55 -6.55
CA THR A 150 6.53 1.96 -5.15
C THR A 150 5.86 3.33 -5.10
N LEU A 151 4.91 3.52 -4.19
CA LEU A 151 4.19 4.77 -3.99
C LEU A 151 4.30 5.20 -2.53
N GLU A 152 4.32 6.52 -2.31
CA GLU A 152 4.39 7.04 -0.95
C GLU A 152 3.00 7.02 -0.32
N GLN A 153 2.84 6.19 0.68
CA GLN A 153 1.59 6.07 1.41
C GLN A 153 1.33 7.30 2.29
N ARG A 154 0.07 7.70 2.42
CA ARG A 154 -0.34 8.81 3.30
C ARG A 154 0.17 8.59 4.73
N GLY A 155 0.80 9.61 5.30
CA GLY A 155 1.42 9.57 6.62
C GLY A 155 2.84 9.01 6.66
N PHE A 156 3.42 8.67 5.49
CA PHE A 156 4.81 8.22 5.37
C PHE A 156 5.61 9.23 4.55
N GLY A 157 6.92 9.23 4.75
CA GLY A 157 7.90 9.95 3.97
C GLY A 157 7.43 11.31 3.44
N GLU A 158 7.34 11.46 2.13
CA GLU A 158 6.93 12.70 1.47
C GLU A 158 5.45 13.05 1.68
N ASN A 159 4.59 12.05 1.96
CA ASN A 159 3.15 12.22 2.17
C ASN A 159 2.76 12.37 3.66
N GLY A 160 3.55 13.11 4.42
CA GLY A 160 3.22 13.51 5.78
C GLY A 160 3.98 12.78 6.87
N GLY A 161 5.04 12.04 6.53
CA GLY A 161 6.01 11.52 7.51
C GLY A 161 6.78 12.65 8.19
N ASP A 162 7.42 12.34 9.31
CA ASP A 162 8.39 13.24 9.96
C ASP A 162 9.63 13.33 9.09
N LYS A 163 9.84 14.49 8.47
CA LYS A 163 10.93 14.72 7.51
C LYS A 163 12.31 14.81 8.19
N GLU A 164 12.37 15.03 9.49
CA GLU A 164 13.64 15.12 10.22
C GLU A 164 14.09 13.76 10.75
N LYS A 165 13.15 12.95 11.22
CA LYS A 165 13.42 11.67 11.89
C LYS A 165 13.06 10.43 11.09
N GLY A 166 12.38 10.60 9.96
CA GLY A 166 11.94 9.49 9.13
C GLY A 166 10.82 8.65 9.75
N TYR A 167 10.11 9.16 10.74
CA TYR A 167 9.01 8.41 11.36
C TYR A 167 7.69 8.59 10.63
N PRO A 168 6.87 7.53 10.51
CA PRO A 168 5.51 7.65 10.03
C PRO A 168 4.66 8.52 10.95
N SER A 169 3.77 9.32 10.37
CA SER A 169 2.85 10.22 11.09
C SER A 169 1.40 9.86 10.76
N CYS A 170 0.96 8.65 11.19
CA CYS A 170 -0.36 8.11 10.84
C CYS A 170 -1.47 8.56 11.78
N ARG A 171 -1.16 8.92 13.03
CA ARG A 171 -2.17 9.17 14.09
C ARG A 171 -3.13 10.30 13.73
N MET A 172 -2.61 11.44 13.34
CA MET A 172 -3.45 12.60 13.03
C MET A 172 -4.24 12.43 11.73
N PRO A 173 -3.65 11.97 10.62
CA PRO A 173 -4.41 11.63 9.41
C PRO A 173 -5.53 10.63 9.69
N ALA A 174 -5.27 9.55 10.43
CA ALA A 174 -6.29 8.56 10.78
C ALA A 174 -7.45 9.16 11.57
N ALA A 175 -7.15 9.99 12.59
CA ALA A 175 -8.18 10.64 13.38
C ALA A 175 -9.04 11.62 12.54
N ARG A 176 -8.41 12.37 11.63
CA ARG A 176 -9.13 13.30 10.73
C ARG A 176 -9.99 12.57 9.71
N ALA A 177 -9.49 11.47 9.15
CA ALA A 177 -10.26 10.64 8.22
C ALA A 177 -11.55 10.14 8.88
N LEU A 178 -11.48 9.65 10.12
CA LEU A 178 -12.65 9.18 10.87
C LEU A 178 -13.71 10.27 11.06
N LEU A 179 -13.33 11.54 11.28
CA LEU A 179 -14.27 12.65 11.38
C LEU A 179 -15.05 12.90 10.09
N LEU A 180 -14.53 12.45 8.96
CA LEU A 180 -15.11 12.59 7.63
C LEU A 180 -15.80 11.31 7.14
N GLY A 181 -16.00 10.32 8.00
CA GLY A 181 -16.57 9.02 7.61
C GLY A 181 -15.63 8.16 6.75
N ARG A 182 -14.35 8.48 6.73
CA ARG A 182 -13.30 7.79 5.96
C ARG A 182 -12.36 7.06 6.90
N THR A 183 -11.52 6.20 6.37
CA THR A 183 -10.40 5.61 7.11
C THR A 183 -9.09 5.88 6.38
N LEU A 184 -7.99 6.07 7.12
CA LEU A 184 -6.66 6.20 6.51
C LEU A 184 -6.29 4.97 5.67
N LEU A 185 -6.77 3.78 6.07
CA LEU A 185 -6.57 2.56 5.28
C LEU A 185 -7.36 2.62 3.97
N GLY A 186 -8.61 3.08 4.00
CA GLY A 186 -9.43 3.30 2.81
C GLY A 186 -8.78 4.26 1.83
N GLU A 187 -8.26 5.39 2.34
CA GLU A 187 -7.54 6.38 1.54
C GLU A 187 -6.30 5.77 0.86
N ARG A 188 -5.52 4.95 1.56
CA ARG A 188 -4.35 4.26 0.98
C ARG A 188 -4.74 3.21 -0.07
N VAL A 189 -5.83 2.47 0.16
CA VAL A 189 -6.35 1.53 -0.85
C VAL A 189 -6.85 2.28 -2.08
N TRP A 190 -7.52 3.43 -1.88
CA TRP A 190 -7.92 4.31 -2.97
C TRP A 190 -6.72 4.80 -3.78
N ASP A 191 -5.66 5.26 -3.13
CA ASP A 191 -4.42 5.68 -3.80
C ASP A 191 -3.82 4.56 -4.68
N ILE A 192 -3.90 3.30 -4.25
CA ILE A 192 -3.46 2.15 -5.05
C ILE A 192 -4.36 1.97 -6.29
N ILE A 193 -5.67 2.08 -6.14
CA ILE A 193 -6.62 2.00 -7.27
C ILE A 193 -6.30 3.09 -8.29
N ARG A 194 -6.17 4.33 -7.82
CA ARG A 194 -5.82 5.48 -8.69
C ARG A 194 -4.45 5.35 -9.32
N CYS A 195 -3.51 4.71 -8.63
CA CYS A 195 -2.20 4.40 -9.18
C CYS A 195 -2.28 3.42 -10.37
N ILE A 196 -3.16 2.41 -10.31
CA ILE A 196 -3.40 1.50 -11.42
C ILE A 196 -4.00 2.25 -12.61
N ASP A 197 -4.96 3.16 -12.37
CA ASP A 197 -5.51 4.04 -13.42
C ASP A 197 -4.41 4.90 -14.06
N ALA A 198 -3.49 5.45 -13.26
CA ALA A 198 -2.34 6.23 -13.74
C ALA A 198 -1.37 5.39 -14.58
N LEU A 199 -1.11 4.14 -14.18
CA LEU A 199 -0.28 3.22 -14.96
C LEU A 199 -0.94 2.90 -16.32
N GLU A 200 -2.24 2.65 -16.34
CA GLU A 200 -2.97 2.41 -17.58
C GLU A 200 -2.98 3.64 -18.50
N HIS A 201 -3.17 4.82 -17.92
CA HIS A 201 -3.24 6.08 -18.66
C HIS A 201 -1.90 6.45 -19.31
N SER A 202 -0.78 6.28 -18.59
CA SER A 202 0.50 6.87 -19.00
C SER A 202 1.62 5.87 -19.29
N PHE A 203 1.48 4.60 -18.88
CA PHE A 203 2.57 3.62 -18.95
C PHE A 203 2.13 2.25 -19.51
N ALA A 204 0.99 2.19 -20.21
CA ALA A 204 0.45 0.95 -20.79
C ALA A 204 1.35 0.32 -21.87
N ASP A 205 2.28 1.08 -22.42
CA ASP A 205 3.29 0.61 -23.37
C ASP A 205 4.40 -0.23 -22.69
N VAL A 206 4.60 -0.06 -21.39
CA VAL A 206 5.65 -0.77 -20.61
C VAL A 206 5.09 -1.63 -19.49
N VAL A 207 3.88 -1.36 -19.00
CA VAL A 207 3.22 -2.08 -17.90
C VAL A 207 1.95 -2.79 -18.36
N ASP A 208 1.86 -4.09 -18.09
CA ASP A 208 0.62 -4.87 -18.28
C ASP A 208 -0.30 -4.70 -17.05
N VAL A 209 -1.19 -3.73 -17.08
CA VAL A 209 -2.12 -3.43 -15.99
C VAL A 209 -3.18 -4.52 -15.72
N ASN A 210 -3.26 -5.54 -16.59
CA ASN A 210 -4.10 -6.72 -16.32
C ASN A 210 -3.38 -7.75 -15.43
N LYS A 211 -2.09 -7.52 -15.14
CA LYS A 211 -1.24 -8.39 -14.33
C LYS A 211 -0.57 -7.60 -13.21
N VAL A 212 -1.38 -7.12 -12.28
CA VAL A 212 -0.93 -6.38 -11.10
C VAL A 212 -0.82 -7.31 -9.91
N LEU A 213 0.33 -7.26 -9.24
CA LEU A 213 0.62 -7.95 -7.99
C LEU A 213 0.81 -6.89 -6.91
N CYS A 214 0.31 -7.12 -5.71
CA CYS A 214 0.63 -6.29 -4.56
C CYS A 214 1.51 -7.07 -3.58
N LEU A 215 2.67 -6.53 -3.27
CA LEU A 215 3.58 -7.06 -2.26
C LEU A 215 3.60 -6.07 -1.09
N GLY A 216 3.19 -6.53 0.10
CA GLY A 216 3.14 -5.69 1.28
C GLY A 216 3.79 -6.34 2.48
N CYS A 217 4.45 -5.53 3.31
CA CYS A 217 4.91 -5.91 4.63
C CYS A 217 4.15 -5.09 5.66
N CYS A 218 3.42 -5.75 6.57
CA CYS A 218 2.88 -5.11 7.76
C CYS A 218 3.73 -5.52 8.96
N LEU A 219 4.58 -4.63 9.40
CA LEU A 219 5.29 -4.71 10.68
C LEU A 219 4.64 -3.73 11.65
N SER A 220 3.38 -3.96 11.96
CA SER A 220 2.82 -3.33 13.14
C SER A 220 3.34 -4.09 14.35
N SER A 221 4.31 -3.46 15.05
CA SER A 221 4.69 -3.72 16.43
C SER A 221 4.96 -5.20 16.86
N PRO A 222 6.01 -5.46 17.66
CA PRO A 222 6.29 -6.80 18.22
C PRO A 222 5.17 -7.39 19.08
N GLN A 223 4.11 -6.64 19.34
CA GLN A 223 2.94 -7.04 20.13
C GLN A 223 1.76 -7.54 19.29
N ALA A 224 1.80 -7.43 17.97
CA ALA A 224 0.78 -8.03 17.11
C ALA A 224 1.12 -9.50 16.87
N TYR A 225 0.77 -10.33 17.84
CA TYR A 225 0.46 -11.75 17.71
C TYR A 225 1.00 -12.46 16.45
N GLY A 226 2.15 -13.12 16.55
CA GLY A 226 2.40 -14.44 15.96
C GLY A 226 2.22 -14.64 14.45
N PHE A 227 1.95 -13.61 13.64
CA PHE A 227 1.87 -13.73 12.20
C PHE A 227 3.24 -13.49 11.56
N ARG A 228 4.06 -14.53 11.57
CA ARG A 228 5.11 -14.71 10.59
C ARG A 228 4.42 -15.01 9.27
N THR A 229 4.37 -14.04 8.37
CA THR A 229 4.40 -14.33 6.92
C THR A 229 4.35 -13.01 6.18
N GLY A 230 5.32 -12.78 5.30
CA GLY A 230 5.14 -11.88 4.19
C GLY A 230 3.92 -12.35 3.40
N SER A 231 2.80 -11.65 3.53
CA SER A 231 1.60 -11.99 2.80
C SER A 231 1.70 -11.42 1.42
N MET A 232 2.06 -12.26 0.46
CA MET A 232 1.87 -11.96 -0.94
C MET A 232 0.37 -11.99 -1.22
N MET A 233 -0.24 -10.82 -1.27
CA MET A 233 -1.64 -10.68 -1.64
C MET A 233 -1.70 -10.49 -3.14
N CYS A 234 -1.97 -11.57 -3.87
CA CYS A 234 -2.24 -11.52 -5.30
C CYS A 234 -3.64 -10.93 -5.50
N MET A 235 -3.72 -9.67 -5.93
CA MET A 235 -4.95 -9.11 -6.45
C MET A 235 -4.98 -9.33 -7.95
N GLN A 236 -5.65 -10.38 -8.41
CA GLN A 236 -6.13 -10.39 -9.78
C GLN A 236 -7.22 -9.32 -9.87
N SER A 237 -6.98 -8.33 -10.71
CA SER A 237 -7.93 -7.25 -10.96
C SER A 237 -9.30 -7.83 -11.35
N PRO A 238 -10.31 -7.61 -10.51
CA PRO A 238 -11.57 -7.06 -10.97
C PRO A 238 -12.16 -6.09 -9.92
N LEU A 239 -11.58 -4.89 -9.82
CA LEU A 239 -12.24 -3.75 -9.20
C LEU A 239 -12.79 -2.82 -10.31
N ARG A 240 -13.09 -3.39 -11.47
CA ARG A 240 -13.88 -2.79 -12.54
C ARG A 240 -15.19 -3.50 -12.70
#